data_b7325df36245a7870e54be725ba0fcde
#
_entry.id   b7325df36245a7870e54be725ba0fcde
#
_cell.length_a   1.000
_cell.length_b   1.000
_cell.length_c   1.000
_cell.angle_alpha   90.00
_cell.angle_beta   90.00
_cell.angle_gamma   90.00
#
_symmetry.space_group_name_H-M   'P 1'
#
loop_
_entity.id
_entity.type
_entity.pdbx_description
1 polymer ?
#
loop_
_entity_poly.entity_id
_entity_poly.type
_entity_poly.pdbx_seq_one_letter_code
_entity_poly.pdbx_strand_id
1 'polypeptide(L)'
;MVTLTIDNRPVTVPEGTTILDAAKTVDIHIPTLCYLREINEVAACRVCAVEVEGVDKLAAACNTQVEDGMVVRTNTQRVRLARKTNVELILSQHVDHCVTCVRSGNCSLQALSKAMNIQEVPFRSEATERPWDKTLPILRDSSKCIKCLRCVSVCERVQSLGVWEVTGSGAHTTVRIKGGLRMNEANCALCGQCVSHCPVGALRERDDTELVFEALCDPTKEVVFQVAPAVRAAWGESLGLSQDKATEKRLAAAIRAMGVKHVFDTTFSADLTILEESSEFIDRFTHSETSKLPMFTSCCPGWVRFLRTEYPELAGNLSTAKSPQQMFGAIAKSYYAKLLEKEPKDIFCVSVMPCVAKKYEAGTPEASDVTDHDVDVVLTTRELDRMLQAMQINVAALPEEDFDSPLGRGSGAGVIFGVTGGVMEAALRTAYAKLTGENPPADAFREIRGQKPWRESTFHIGDITLRLAVVSGLAGARQLMDAIRARQVSYDFVEVMACPGGCSGGGGQPIHDGEDFTADRGRNLYQLDKNSTIRFSHENPSIQVLYNEFLGEPLSELSHHLLHTDQKTWTL
;
A
#
# COMPACT_ATOMS: atom_id res chain seq x y z
N MET A 1 14.80 -33.74 9.76
CA MET A 1 15.49 -32.84 10.72
C MET A 1 16.98 -32.97 10.48
N VAL A 2 17.69 -31.86 10.48
CA VAL A 2 19.13 -31.75 10.26
C VAL A 2 19.75 -31.14 11.51
N THR A 3 20.87 -31.68 12.00
CA THR A 3 21.57 -31.18 13.18
C THR A 3 22.92 -30.60 12.77
N LEU A 4 23.17 -29.37 13.14
CA LEU A 4 24.40 -28.63 12.82
C LEU A 4 24.91 -27.86 14.05
N THR A 5 26.07 -27.26 13.93
CA THR A 5 26.66 -26.39 14.96
C THR A 5 26.87 -24.99 14.40
N ILE A 6 26.35 -23.95 15.06
CA ILE A 6 26.57 -22.55 14.70
C ILE A 6 27.21 -21.84 15.88
N ASP A 7 28.44 -21.29 15.70
CA ASP A 7 29.25 -20.65 16.73
C ASP A 7 29.28 -21.45 18.05
N ASN A 8 29.55 -22.75 17.95
CA ASN A 8 29.59 -23.75 19.02
C ASN A 8 28.23 -24.04 19.71
N ARG A 9 27.11 -23.61 19.14
CA ARG A 9 25.74 -23.95 19.60
C ARG A 9 25.15 -25.04 18.72
N PRO A 10 24.70 -26.17 19.27
CA PRO A 10 24.00 -27.18 18.49
C PRO A 10 22.61 -26.68 18.10
N VAL A 11 22.22 -26.90 16.85
CA VAL A 11 20.96 -26.44 16.27
C VAL A 11 20.34 -27.60 15.51
N THR A 12 19.05 -27.88 15.73
CA THR A 12 18.30 -28.89 14.98
C THR A 12 17.09 -28.22 14.30
N VAL A 13 17.04 -28.28 12.97
CA VAL A 13 16.00 -27.64 12.15
C VAL A 13 15.49 -28.57 11.06
N PRO A 14 14.35 -28.28 10.44
CA PRO A 14 13.88 -29.02 9.26
C PRO A 14 14.90 -29.01 8.12
N GLU A 15 14.92 -30.08 7.32
CA GLU A 15 15.65 -30.11 6.07
C GLU A 15 15.20 -28.99 5.12
N GLY A 16 16.12 -28.40 4.35
CA GLY A 16 15.85 -27.25 3.49
C GLY A 16 15.91 -25.89 4.18
N THR A 17 16.09 -25.84 5.52
CA THR A 17 16.29 -24.58 6.25
C THR A 17 17.60 -23.93 5.82
N THR A 18 17.64 -22.58 5.69
CA THR A 18 18.86 -21.85 5.39
C THR A 18 19.72 -21.67 6.66
N ILE A 19 21.04 -21.46 6.47
CA ILE A 19 21.94 -21.12 7.60
C ILE A 19 21.43 -19.87 8.34
N LEU A 20 20.90 -18.88 7.61
CA LEU A 20 20.35 -17.66 8.19
C LEU A 20 19.17 -17.95 9.13
N ASP A 21 18.23 -18.77 8.68
CA ASP A 21 17.05 -19.08 9.50
C ASP A 21 17.39 -20.04 10.65
N ALA A 22 18.32 -20.98 10.43
CA ALA A 22 18.84 -21.81 11.51
C ALA A 22 19.55 -20.98 12.61
N ALA A 23 20.34 -19.97 12.23
CA ALA A 23 21.00 -19.06 13.19
C ALA A 23 20.01 -18.26 14.05
N LYS A 24 18.88 -17.83 13.45
CA LYS A 24 17.81 -17.12 14.20
C LYS A 24 17.18 -17.96 15.32
N THR A 25 17.09 -19.30 15.15
CA THR A 25 16.49 -20.18 16.16
C THR A 25 17.30 -20.27 17.47
N VAL A 26 18.56 -19.86 17.42
CA VAL A 26 19.49 -19.83 18.57
C VAL A 26 20.00 -18.42 18.89
N ASP A 27 19.25 -17.39 18.49
CA ASP A 27 19.55 -15.97 18.74
C ASP A 27 20.93 -15.52 18.22
N ILE A 28 21.37 -16.07 17.07
CA ILE A 28 22.57 -15.62 16.39
C ILE A 28 22.15 -14.71 15.23
N HIS A 29 22.54 -13.44 15.32
CA HIS A 29 22.26 -12.44 14.30
C HIS A 29 23.30 -12.47 13.17
N ILE A 30 22.86 -12.77 11.97
CA ILE A 30 23.63 -12.65 10.74
C ILE A 30 23.09 -11.45 9.94
N PRO A 31 23.92 -10.40 9.66
CA PRO A 31 23.43 -9.22 8.97
C PRO A 31 23.04 -9.52 7.53
N THR A 32 21.99 -8.87 7.05
CA THR A 32 21.51 -8.98 5.66
C THR A 32 21.25 -7.59 5.07
N LEU A 33 21.21 -7.47 3.74
CA LEU A 33 20.86 -6.22 3.05
C LEU A 33 19.95 -6.48 1.84
N CYS A 34 20.23 -7.49 1.02
CA CYS A 34 19.40 -7.80 -0.14
C CYS A 34 18.28 -8.81 0.19
N TYR A 35 18.38 -9.55 1.27
CA TYR A 35 17.48 -10.64 1.61
C TYR A 35 16.06 -10.16 1.93
N LEU A 36 15.09 -10.80 1.31
CA LEU A 36 13.68 -10.81 1.68
C LEU A 36 13.20 -12.26 1.63
N ARG A 37 12.72 -12.76 2.76
CA ARG A 37 12.29 -14.15 2.89
C ARG A 37 11.27 -14.51 1.81
N GLU A 38 11.48 -15.66 1.14
CA GLU A 38 10.62 -16.21 0.08
C GLU A 38 10.50 -15.31 -1.18
N ILE A 39 10.97 -14.07 -1.13
CA ILE A 39 10.84 -13.10 -2.22
C ILE A 39 12.18 -12.87 -2.91
N ASN A 40 13.25 -12.55 -2.17
CA ASN A 40 14.56 -12.21 -2.72
C ASN A 40 15.70 -12.88 -1.96
N GLU A 41 16.06 -14.09 -2.35
CA GLU A 41 17.10 -14.93 -1.74
C GLU A 41 18.30 -15.12 -2.69
N VAL A 42 18.62 -14.09 -3.46
CA VAL A 42 19.62 -14.13 -4.55
C VAL A 42 21.06 -13.96 -4.09
N ALA A 43 21.30 -13.68 -2.80
CA ALA A 43 22.62 -13.45 -2.19
C ALA A 43 23.50 -12.42 -2.90
N ALA A 44 22.92 -11.39 -3.54
CA ALA A 44 23.61 -10.41 -4.36
C ALA A 44 24.63 -9.57 -3.55
N CYS A 45 24.27 -9.16 -2.32
CA CYS A 45 25.10 -8.24 -1.52
C CYS A 45 26.25 -8.91 -0.74
N ARG A 46 26.18 -10.24 -0.50
CA ARG A 46 27.17 -11.01 0.28
C ARG A 46 27.44 -10.50 1.71
N VAL A 47 26.55 -9.67 2.25
CA VAL A 47 26.65 -9.16 3.64
C VAL A 47 26.41 -10.28 4.67
N CYS A 48 25.66 -11.32 4.30
CA CYS A 48 25.40 -12.49 5.14
C CYS A 48 26.47 -13.58 5.07
N ALA A 49 27.69 -13.27 4.61
CA ALA A 49 28.78 -14.24 4.48
C ALA A 49 29.10 -14.92 5.82
N VAL A 50 29.32 -16.23 5.79
CA VAL A 50 29.74 -17.08 6.94
C VAL A 50 30.81 -18.08 6.51
N GLU A 51 31.57 -18.62 7.45
CA GLU A 51 32.46 -19.76 7.22
C GLU A 51 31.75 -21.06 7.50
N VAL A 52 31.97 -22.04 6.64
CA VAL A 52 31.56 -23.43 6.85
C VAL A 52 32.83 -24.27 6.92
N GLU A 53 32.99 -25.05 7.97
CA GLU A 53 34.18 -25.90 8.17
C GLU A 53 34.34 -26.89 7.02
N GLY A 54 35.56 -27.03 6.51
CA GLY A 54 35.85 -27.86 5.33
C GLY A 54 35.55 -27.20 3.98
N VAL A 55 35.05 -25.96 3.95
CA VAL A 55 34.74 -25.21 2.71
C VAL A 55 35.62 -23.97 2.61
N ASP A 56 36.47 -23.87 1.57
CA ASP A 56 37.36 -22.73 1.38
C ASP A 56 36.67 -21.39 1.14
N LYS A 57 35.48 -21.42 0.49
CA LYS A 57 34.75 -20.21 0.15
C LYS A 57 33.72 -19.87 1.22
N LEU A 58 33.59 -18.57 1.53
CA LEU A 58 32.53 -18.09 2.40
C LEU A 58 31.16 -18.35 1.75
N ALA A 59 30.27 -18.99 2.52
CA ALA A 59 28.91 -19.23 2.13
C ALA A 59 28.01 -18.00 2.38
N ALA A 60 26.96 -17.84 1.60
CA ALA A 60 25.96 -16.82 1.85
C ALA A 60 24.82 -17.44 2.69
N ALA A 61 24.74 -17.08 3.96
CA ALA A 61 23.79 -17.71 4.91
C ALA A 61 22.31 -17.61 4.46
N CYS A 62 21.96 -16.58 3.70
CA CYS A 62 20.57 -16.34 3.30
C CYS A 62 20.03 -17.30 2.21
N ASN A 63 20.89 -18.05 1.51
CA ASN A 63 20.46 -18.99 0.48
C ASN A 63 21.24 -20.34 0.50
N THR A 64 22.12 -20.53 1.48
CA THR A 64 22.78 -21.84 1.69
C THR A 64 21.96 -22.66 2.65
N GLN A 65 21.50 -23.81 2.22
CA GLN A 65 20.78 -24.78 3.06
C GLN A 65 21.72 -25.48 4.02
N VAL A 66 21.22 -25.84 5.19
CA VAL A 66 21.98 -26.58 6.20
C VAL A 66 22.06 -28.07 5.86
N GLU A 67 23.19 -28.67 6.21
CA GLU A 67 23.46 -30.11 6.07
C GLU A 67 23.78 -30.72 7.44
N ASP A 68 23.56 -32.02 7.58
CA ASP A 68 23.82 -32.72 8.83
C ASP A 68 25.31 -32.72 9.19
N GLY A 69 25.62 -32.41 10.43
CA GLY A 69 27.01 -32.27 10.89
C GLY A 69 27.72 -31.00 10.46
N MET A 70 27.06 -30.08 9.73
CA MET A 70 27.66 -28.81 9.30
C MET A 70 28.14 -28.00 10.50
N VAL A 71 29.35 -27.41 10.42
CA VAL A 71 29.88 -26.47 11.42
C VAL A 71 30.01 -25.09 10.79
N VAL A 72 29.26 -24.13 11.31
CA VAL A 72 29.19 -22.76 10.81
C VAL A 72 29.79 -21.80 11.83
N ARG A 73 30.64 -20.87 11.35
CA ARG A 73 31.20 -19.78 12.14
C ARG A 73 30.78 -18.45 11.55
N THR A 74 30.04 -17.67 12.34
CA THR A 74 29.40 -16.45 11.86
C THR A 74 30.21 -15.18 12.12
N ASN A 75 31.26 -15.24 12.96
CA ASN A 75 31.98 -14.04 13.43
C ASN A 75 33.51 -14.23 13.52
N THR A 76 34.12 -14.88 12.52
CA THR A 76 35.57 -14.94 12.43
C THR A 76 36.17 -13.64 11.90
N GLN A 77 37.49 -13.45 12.03
CA GLN A 77 38.19 -12.30 11.43
C GLN A 77 37.95 -12.24 9.90
N ARG A 78 38.02 -13.39 9.25
CA ARG A 78 37.78 -13.51 7.79
C ARG A 78 36.37 -13.09 7.39
N VAL A 79 35.37 -13.53 8.15
CA VAL A 79 33.95 -13.17 7.95
C VAL A 79 33.73 -11.67 8.14
N ARG A 80 34.26 -11.09 9.23
CA ARG A 80 34.14 -9.65 9.48
C ARG A 80 34.77 -8.80 8.39
N LEU A 81 35.98 -9.18 7.95
CA LEU A 81 36.68 -8.48 6.87
C LEU A 81 35.90 -8.56 5.56
N ALA A 82 35.42 -9.74 5.17
CA ALA A 82 34.64 -9.93 3.95
C ALA A 82 33.34 -9.12 3.95
N ARG A 83 32.60 -9.12 5.07
CA ARG A 83 31.37 -8.31 5.21
C ARG A 83 31.65 -6.81 5.10
N LYS A 84 32.70 -6.33 5.78
CA LYS A 84 33.11 -4.94 5.74
C LYS A 84 33.48 -4.54 4.29
N THR A 85 34.33 -5.30 3.63
CA THR A 85 34.71 -5.05 2.22
C THR A 85 33.51 -5.04 1.29
N ASN A 86 32.55 -5.96 1.45
CA ASN A 86 31.33 -5.98 0.64
C ASN A 86 30.50 -4.70 0.83
N VAL A 87 30.35 -4.21 2.06
CA VAL A 87 29.63 -2.96 2.32
C VAL A 87 30.41 -1.75 1.79
N GLU A 88 31.73 -1.71 1.93
CA GLU A 88 32.59 -0.66 1.35
C GLU A 88 32.46 -0.62 -0.19
N LEU A 89 32.43 -1.77 -0.86
CA LEU A 89 32.21 -1.86 -2.31
C LEU A 89 30.79 -1.37 -2.71
N ILE A 90 29.78 -1.64 -1.90
CA ILE A 90 28.43 -1.10 -2.12
C ILE A 90 28.41 0.42 -1.93
N LEU A 91 29.05 0.93 -0.88
CA LEU A 91 29.17 2.36 -0.60
C LEU A 91 29.93 3.09 -1.71
N SER A 92 30.95 2.49 -2.29
CA SER A 92 31.73 3.12 -3.38
C SER A 92 30.89 3.45 -4.62
N GLN A 93 29.75 2.79 -4.81
CA GLN A 93 28.82 3.01 -5.92
C GLN A 93 27.51 3.71 -5.50
N HIS A 94 27.44 4.18 -4.27
CA HIS A 94 26.27 4.82 -3.69
C HIS A 94 26.58 6.29 -3.39
N VAL A 95 25.74 7.20 -3.91
CA VAL A 95 25.87 8.63 -3.54
C VAL A 95 25.33 8.82 -2.13
N ASP A 96 26.20 9.18 -1.20
CA ASP A 96 26.00 9.18 0.24
C ASP A 96 25.48 10.51 0.82
N HIS A 97 24.69 11.26 0.06
CA HIS A 97 24.02 12.47 0.55
C HIS A 97 22.93 12.13 1.58
N CYS A 98 23.35 11.52 2.70
CA CYS A 98 22.43 10.97 3.71
C CYS A 98 21.56 12.02 4.37
N VAL A 99 22.08 13.24 4.59
CA VAL A 99 21.35 14.32 5.27
C VAL A 99 20.09 14.75 4.53
N THR A 100 20.15 14.74 3.18
CA THR A 100 19.01 15.12 2.31
C THR A 100 18.26 13.91 1.76
N CYS A 101 18.58 12.70 2.20
CA CYS A 101 17.96 11.48 1.71
C CYS A 101 16.62 11.20 2.41
N VAL A 102 15.59 10.81 1.67
CA VAL A 102 14.27 10.41 2.21
C VAL A 102 14.35 9.22 3.19
N ARG A 103 15.45 8.47 3.18
CA ARG A 103 15.73 7.35 4.08
C ARG A 103 16.72 7.71 5.20
N SER A 104 16.99 9.01 5.42
CA SER A 104 17.84 9.45 6.53
C SER A 104 17.29 8.96 7.86
N GLY A 105 18.15 8.32 8.68
CA GLY A 105 17.73 7.70 9.95
C GLY A 105 16.98 6.37 9.84
N ASN A 106 16.50 5.99 8.65
CA ASN A 106 15.79 4.74 8.39
C ASN A 106 16.34 4.07 7.11
N CYS A 107 17.65 3.80 7.07
CA CYS A 107 18.35 3.22 5.92
C CYS A 107 19.19 2.02 6.38
N SER A 108 18.92 0.84 5.81
CA SER A 108 19.64 -0.39 6.15
C SER A 108 21.13 -0.31 5.81
N LEU A 109 21.50 0.37 4.73
CA LEU A 109 22.90 0.57 4.37
C LEU A 109 23.63 1.46 5.40
N GLN A 110 22.98 2.54 5.84
CA GLN A 110 23.51 3.43 6.87
C GLN A 110 23.68 2.70 8.21
N ALA A 111 22.68 1.90 8.61
CA ALA A 111 22.76 1.08 9.83
C ALA A 111 23.89 0.05 9.77
N LEU A 112 24.06 -0.63 8.64
CA LEU A 112 25.15 -1.59 8.42
C LEU A 112 26.53 -0.93 8.42
N SER A 113 26.69 0.21 7.76
CA SER A 113 27.94 0.97 7.73
C SER A 113 28.38 1.35 9.16
N LYS A 114 27.42 1.83 9.97
CA LYS A 114 27.66 2.14 11.39
C LYS A 114 28.01 0.88 12.18
N ALA A 115 27.26 -0.22 12.03
CA ALA A 115 27.50 -1.47 12.76
C ALA A 115 28.85 -2.11 12.45
N MET A 116 29.37 -1.93 11.22
CA MET A 116 30.67 -2.43 10.79
C MET A 116 31.82 -1.43 11.00
N ASN A 117 31.57 -0.30 11.66
CA ASN A 117 32.55 0.76 11.91
C ASN A 117 33.29 1.20 10.62
N ILE A 118 32.53 1.44 9.55
CA ILE A 118 33.07 1.96 8.29
C ILE A 118 33.09 3.49 8.40
N GLN A 119 34.29 4.08 8.43
CA GLN A 119 34.49 5.53 8.52
C GLN A 119 34.99 6.11 7.19
N GLU A 120 35.66 5.30 6.39
CA GLU A 120 36.22 5.66 5.09
C GLU A 120 35.92 4.56 4.08
N VAL A 121 35.73 4.95 2.81
CA VAL A 121 35.51 4.02 1.70
C VAL A 121 36.77 4.05 0.82
N PRO A 122 37.59 2.99 0.85
CA PRO A 122 38.87 2.97 0.12
C PRO A 122 38.71 2.81 -1.39
N PHE A 123 37.52 2.38 -1.83
CA PHE A 123 37.23 2.17 -3.24
C PHE A 123 36.56 3.41 -3.84
N ARG A 124 36.91 3.73 -5.08
CA ARG A 124 36.28 4.82 -5.84
C ARG A 124 35.56 4.22 -7.04
N SER A 125 34.34 4.67 -7.27
CA SER A 125 33.56 4.36 -8.45
C SER A 125 32.72 5.59 -8.83
N GLU A 126 32.49 5.78 -10.10
CA GLU A 126 31.57 6.81 -10.58
C GLU A 126 30.13 6.27 -10.54
N ALA A 127 29.31 6.80 -9.65
CA ALA A 127 27.89 6.53 -9.65
C ALA A 127 27.26 7.18 -10.88
N THR A 128 26.64 6.40 -11.74
CA THR A 128 25.98 6.91 -12.94
C THR A 128 24.54 7.34 -12.61
N GLU A 129 24.30 8.63 -12.59
CA GLU A 129 22.95 9.17 -12.54
C GLU A 129 22.28 9.01 -13.91
N ARG A 130 21.01 8.59 -13.91
CA ARG A 130 20.19 8.48 -15.11
C ARG A 130 18.97 9.36 -14.97
N PRO A 131 18.60 10.12 -16.01
CA PRO A 131 17.37 10.93 -15.99
C PRO A 131 16.15 10.08 -15.66
N TRP A 132 15.26 10.65 -14.85
CA TRP A 132 13.97 10.07 -14.48
C TRP A 132 12.90 11.15 -14.55
N ASP A 133 11.72 10.78 -15.05
CA ASP A 133 10.59 11.69 -15.12
C ASP A 133 10.05 11.95 -13.72
N LYS A 134 10.14 13.21 -13.28
CA LYS A 134 9.76 13.65 -11.94
C LYS A 134 8.25 13.87 -11.78
N THR A 135 7.47 13.81 -12.85
CA THR A 135 6.01 13.92 -12.82
C THR A 135 5.34 12.62 -12.39
N LEU A 136 6.05 11.51 -12.51
CA LEU A 136 5.54 10.17 -12.18
C LEU A 136 5.35 9.98 -10.67
N PRO A 137 4.37 9.19 -10.23
CA PRO A 137 4.13 8.89 -8.81
C PRO A 137 5.30 8.17 -8.12
N ILE A 138 6.09 7.40 -8.86
CA ILE A 138 7.27 6.68 -8.37
C ILE A 138 8.52 7.29 -8.97
N LEU A 139 9.42 7.77 -8.11
CA LEU A 139 10.70 8.34 -8.50
C LEU A 139 11.83 7.35 -8.26
N ARG A 140 12.83 7.38 -9.15
CA ARG A 140 14.02 6.56 -9.04
C ARG A 140 15.29 7.41 -9.15
N ASP A 141 16.17 7.25 -8.17
CA ASP A 141 17.53 7.76 -8.17
C ASP A 141 18.51 6.59 -8.37
N SER A 142 19.05 6.48 -9.58
CA SER A 142 19.95 5.39 -9.93
C SER A 142 21.30 5.46 -9.21
N SER A 143 21.72 6.65 -8.79
CA SER A 143 22.98 6.89 -8.07
C SER A 143 22.96 6.31 -6.65
N LYS A 144 21.76 6.12 -6.08
CA LYS A 144 21.56 5.49 -4.77
C LYS A 144 21.27 3.99 -4.84
N CYS A 145 21.19 3.41 -6.05
CA CYS A 145 20.83 2.02 -6.22
C CYS A 145 21.99 1.07 -5.85
N ILE A 146 21.79 0.25 -4.83
CA ILE A 146 22.76 -0.77 -4.35
C ILE A 146 22.64 -2.11 -5.06
N LYS A 147 21.82 -2.22 -6.09
CA LYS A 147 21.67 -3.42 -6.94
C LYS A 147 21.28 -4.68 -6.14
N CYS A 148 20.49 -4.50 -5.09
CA CYS A 148 20.04 -5.60 -4.20
C CYS A 148 18.96 -6.49 -4.83
N LEU A 149 18.35 -6.06 -5.93
CA LEU A 149 17.34 -6.74 -6.72
C LEU A 149 15.98 -6.94 -6.01
N ARG A 150 15.76 -6.39 -4.81
CA ARG A 150 14.47 -6.52 -4.11
C ARG A 150 13.30 -6.01 -4.96
N CYS A 151 13.42 -4.85 -5.60
CA CYS A 151 12.38 -4.28 -6.47
C CYS A 151 12.06 -5.17 -7.68
N VAL A 152 13.07 -5.85 -8.24
CA VAL A 152 12.89 -6.82 -9.33
C VAL A 152 12.06 -8.01 -8.83
N SER A 153 12.50 -8.65 -7.76
CA SER A 153 11.84 -9.86 -7.22
C SER A 153 10.44 -9.59 -6.70
N VAL A 154 10.22 -8.45 -6.01
CA VAL A 154 8.87 -8.07 -5.55
C VAL A 154 7.93 -7.82 -6.72
N CYS A 155 8.39 -7.09 -7.75
CA CYS A 155 7.57 -6.81 -8.93
C CYS A 155 7.25 -8.08 -9.73
N GLU A 156 8.17 -9.03 -9.79
CA GLU A 156 7.98 -10.29 -10.52
C GLU A 156 7.16 -11.31 -9.72
N ARG A 157 7.54 -11.58 -8.45
CA ARG A 157 6.98 -12.68 -7.66
C ARG A 157 5.71 -12.30 -6.91
N VAL A 158 5.67 -11.09 -6.33
CA VAL A 158 4.52 -10.64 -5.52
C VAL A 158 3.47 -9.95 -6.37
N GLN A 159 3.91 -9.17 -7.39
CA GLN A 159 3.01 -8.42 -8.25
C GLN A 159 2.82 -9.02 -9.64
N SER A 160 3.62 -10.02 -10.01
CA SER A 160 3.53 -10.69 -11.33
C SER A 160 3.53 -9.74 -12.54
N LEU A 161 4.24 -8.58 -12.41
CA LEU A 161 4.32 -7.56 -13.44
C LEU A 161 5.65 -7.58 -14.20
N GLY A 162 6.78 -7.88 -13.51
CA GLY A 162 8.11 -7.93 -14.12
C GLY A 162 8.55 -6.64 -14.81
N VAL A 163 8.16 -5.48 -14.24
CA VAL A 163 8.46 -4.15 -14.82
C VAL A 163 9.96 -3.82 -14.78
N TRP A 164 10.68 -4.35 -13.77
CA TRP A 164 12.10 -4.10 -13.59
C TRP A 164 12.95 -5.21 -14.19
N GLU A 165 14.05 -4.84 -14.88
CA GLU A 165 15.05 -5.77 -15.37
C GLU A 165 16.45 -5.41 -14.88
N VAL A 166 17.33 -6.40 -14.88
CA VAL A 166 18.76 -6.25 -14.60
C VAL A 166 19.53 -6.29 -15.90
N THR A 167 20.39 -5.30 -16.14
CA THR A 167 21.27 -5.24 -17.32
C THR A 167 22.70 -4.94 -16.92
N GLY A 168 23.64 -5.28 -17.79
CA GLY A 168 25.07 -5.14 -17.51
C GLY A 168 25.61 -6.24 -16.61
N SER A 169 26.89 -6.13 -16.25
CA SER A 169 27.59 -7.07 -15.39
C SER A 169 28.60 -6.37 -14.50
N GLY A 170 28.96 -6.96 -13.36
CA GLY A 170 29.93 -6.42 -12.40
C GLY A 170 29.56 -4.99 -11.95
N ALA A 171 30.49 -4.07 -12.02
CA ALA A 171 30.30 -2.67 -11.66
C ALA A 171 29.25 -1.95 -12.53
N HIS A 172 29.07 -2.39 -13.77
CA HIS A 172 28.11 -1.82 -14.74
C HIS A 172 26.71 -2.41 -14.61
N THR A 173 26.47 -3.30 -13.66
CA THR A 173 25.12 -3.80 -13.37
C THR A 173 24.20 -2.64 -13.04
N THR A 174 23.02 -2.60 -13.66
CA THR A 174 21.99 -1.62 -13.38
C THR A 174 20.60 -2.25 -13.40
N VAL A 175 19.71 -1.74 -12.57
CA VAL A 175 18.29 -2.06 -12.58
C VAL A 175 17.60 -0.95 -13.36
N ARG A 176 16.73 -1.29 -14.31
CA ARG A 176 15.97 -0.32 -15.12
C ARG A 176 14.58 -0.88 -15.47
N ILE A 177 13.76 -0.07 -16.10
CA ILE A 177 12.50 -0.55 -16.68
C ILE A 177 12.82 -1.48 -17.84
N LYS A 178 12.09 -2.58 -17.92
CA LYS A 178 12.26 -3.65 -18.92
C LYS A 178 12.16 -3.10 -20.34
N GLY A 179 13.06 -3.55 -21.19
CA GLY A 179 13.10 -3.10 -22.59
C GLY A 179 13.58 -1.66 -22.78
N GLY A 180 14.00 -0.95 -21.71
CA GLY A 180 14.39 0.46 -21.78
C GLY A 180 13.21 1.43 -21.92
N LEU A 181 11.99 0.97 -21.69
CA LEU A 181 10.77 1.79 -21.71
C LEU A 181 10.79 2.85 -20.59
N ARG A 182 9.93 3.84 -20.70
CA ARG A 182 9.57 4.74 -19.60
C ARG A 182 8.55 4.06 -18.70
N MET A 183 8.40 4.51 -17.45
CA MET A 183 7.48 3.88 -16.51
C MET A 183 6.01 4.00 -16.93
N ASN A 184 5.63 5.08 -17.57
CA ASN A 184 4.28 5.27 -18.11
C ASN A 184 3.99 4.42 -19.36
N GLU A 185 5.03 3.98 -20.07
CA GLU A 185 4.91 3.07 -21.24
C GLU A 185 4.91 1.59 -20.82
N ALA A 186 5.36 1.31 -19.59
CA ALA A 186 5.40 -0.04 -19.04
C ALA A 186 4.06 -0.39 -18.37
N ASN A 187 3.72 -1.70 -18.34
CA ASN A 187 2.53 -2.20 -17.65
C ASN A 187 2.69 -2.14 -16.12
N CYS A 188 3.09 -0.96 -15.60
CA CYS A 188 3.29 -0.73 -14.19
C CYS A 188 1.96 -0.36 -13.52
N ALA A 189 1.55 -1.11 -12.51
CA ALA A 189 0.34 -0.81 -11.72
C ALA A 189 0.51 0.37 -10.76
N LEU A 190 1.70 1.00 -10.70
CA LEU A 190 2.04 2.10 -9.78
C LEU A 190 1.80 1.79 -8.30
N CYS A 191 1.72 0.52 -7.93
CA CYS A 191 1.36 0.04 -6.58
C CYS A 191 2.34 0.45 -5.46
N GLY A 192 3.57 0.87 -5.79
CA GLY A 192 4.58 1.31 -4.82
C GLY A 192 5.26 0.18 -4.03
N GLN A 193 4.98 -1.10 -4.29
CA GLN A 193 5.61 -2.21 -3.57
C GLN A 193 7.14 -2.25 -3.75
N CYS A 194 7.66 -1.83 -4.89
CA CYS A 194 9.09 -1.67 -5.11
C CYS A 194 9.71 -0.55 -4.24
N VAL A 195 8.93 0.47 -3.87
CA VAL A 195 9.34 1.55 -2.96
C VAL A 195 9.43 1.03 -1.53
N SER A 196 8.36 0.37 -1.03
CA SER A 196 8.31 -0.17 0.34
C SER A 196 9.43 -1.18 0.63
N HIS A 197 9.89 -1.91 -0.38
CA HIS A 197 10.93 -2.92 -0.23
C HIS A 197 12.35 -2.43 -0.59
N CYS A 198 12.51 -1.16 -1.01
CA CYS A 198 13.82 -0.60 -1.27
C CYS A 198 14.55 -0.29 0.05
N PRO A 199 15.72 -0.94 0.34
CA PRO A 199 16.43 -0.75 1.61
C PRO A 199 17.17 0.58 1.72
N VAL A 200 17.17 1.36 0.63
CA VAL A 200 17.81 2.67 0.52
C VAL A 200 16.90 3.66 -0.20
N GLY A 201 17.29 4.93 -0.32
CA GLY A 201 16.50 5.97 -0.99
C GLY A 201 16.54 5.97 -2.54
N ALA A 202 16.81 4.81 -3.16
CA ALA A 202 16.87 4.72 -4.63
C ALA A 202 15.49 4.72 -5.30
N LEU A 203 14.46 4.24 -4.62
CA LEU A 203 13.06 4.31 -5.03
C LEU A 203 12.28 5.04 -3.95
N ARG A 204 11.44 5.97 -4.35
CA ARG A 204 10.58 6.74 -3.47
C ARG A 204 9.31 7.18 -4.20
N GLU A 205 8.30 7.58 -3.45
CA GLU A 205 7.16 8.31 -3.99
C GLU A 205 7.59 9.71 -4.46
N ARG A 206 6.82 10.32 -5.37
CA ARG A 206 6.92 11.76 -5.65
C ARG A 206 6.55 12.51 -4.38
N ASP A 207 7.31 13.53 -4.06
CA ASP A 207 7.07 14.38 -2.90
C ASP A 207 6.18 15.55 -3.30
N ASP A 208 4.97 15.57 -2.80
CA ASP A 208 3.98 16.62 -3.08
C ASP A 208 3.72 17.51 -1.85
N THR A 209 4.56 17.42 -0.80
CA THR A 209 4.38 18.18 0.45
C THR A 209 4.46 19.69 0.25
N GLU A 210 5.32 20.17 -0.66
CA GLU A 210 5.47 21.60 -0.94
C GLU A 210 4.19 22.21 -1.51
N LEU A 211 3.48 21.49 -2.39
CA LEU A 211 2.19 21.92 -2.94
C LEU A 211 1.15 22.17 -1.82
N VAL A 212 1.20 21.37 -0.78
CA VAL A 212 0.30 21.52 0.37
C VAL A 212 0.74 22.72 1.23
N PHE A 213 2.04 22.90 1.46
CA PHE A 213 2.54 24.07 2.19
C PHE A 213 2.19 25.39 1.46
N GLU A 214 2.32 25.41 0.13
CA GLU A 214 1.90 26.55 -0.69
C GLU A 214 0.39 26.82 -0.56
N ALA A 215 -0.44 25.77 -0.65
CA ALA A 215 -1.89 25.90 -0.51
C ALA A 215 -2.31 26.38 0.89
N LEU A 216 -1.65 25.94 1.95
CA LEU A 216 -1.91 26.40 3.32
C LEU A 216 -1.56 27.89 3.54
N CYS A 217 -0.64 28.43 2.75
CA CYS A 217 -0.25 29.84 2.78
C CYS A 217 -1.11 30.72 1.85
N ASP A 218 -1.87 30.14 0.93
CA ASP A 218 -2.71 30.86 -0.03
C ASP A 218 -4.07 31.23 0.61
N PRO A 219 -4.35 32.52 0.89
CA PRO A 219 -5.60 32.94 1.51
C PRO A 219 -6.82 32.79 0.61
N THR A 220 -6.63 32.52 -0.69
CA THR A 220 -7.73 32.28 -1.65
C THR A 220 -8.20 30.83 -1.64
N LYS A 221 -7.43 29.93 -1.03
CA LYS A 221 -7.75 28.50 -0.97
C LYS A 221 -8.34 28.12 0.37
N GLU A 222 -9.40 27.32 0.31
CA GLU A 222 -9.95 26.63 1.46
C GLU A 222 -9.42 25.18 1.44
N VAL A 223 -8.42 24.89 2.27
CA VAL A 223 -7.74 23.61 2.27
C VAL A 223 -8.53 22.59 3.08
N VAL A 224 -8.91 21.50 2.41
CA VAL A 224 -9.72 20.41 2.97
C VAL A 224 -8.90 19.12 2.94
N PHE A 225 -8.76 18.47 4.09
CA PHE A 225 -8.07 17.18 4.21
C PHE A 225 -9.06 16.03 4.36
N GLN A 226 -8.77 14.93 3.69
CA GLN A 226 -9.38 13.62 3.94
C GLN A 226 -8.30 12.60 4.31
N VAL A 227 -8.61 11.71 5.25
CA VAL A 227 -7.66 10.70 5.77
C VAL A 227 -8.19 9.30 5.54
N ALA A 228 -7.46 8.47 4.80
CA ALA A 228 -7.85 7.10 4.51
C ALA A 228 -7.85 6.19 5.76
N PRO A 229 -8.74 5.18 5.78
CA PRO A 229 -8.87 4.25 6.91
C PRO A 229 -7.55 3.63 7.37
N ALA A 230 -6.71 3.14 6.44
CA ALA A 230 -5.47 2.45 6.79
C ALA A 230 -4.34 3.38 7.26
N VAL A 231 -4.44 4.69 7.06
CA VAL A 231 -3.46 5.67 7.59
C VAL A 231 -3.48 5.66 9.11
N ARG A 232 -4.68 5.62 9.73
CA ARG A 232 -4.83 5.62 11.20
C ARG A 232 -4.14 4.46 11.91
N ALA A 233 -3.90 3.35 11.21
CA ALA A 233 -3.22 2.18 11.77
C ALA A 233 -1.69 2.26 11.70
N ALA A 234 -1.11 3.30 11.04
CA ALA A 234 0.31 3.34 10.73
C ALA A 234 1.00 4.70 10.93
N TRP A 235 0.28 5.84 10.95
CA TRP A 235 0.85 7.19 10.95
C TRP A 235 1.82 7.48 12.11
N GLY A 236 1.62 6.82 13.26
CA GLY A 236 2.49 7.02 14.43
C GLY A 236 3.80 6.25 14.39
N GLU A 237 3.96 5.27 13.47
CA GLU A 237 5.10 4.36 13.45
C GLU A 237 6.42 5.10 13.21
N SER A 238 6.48 5.97 12.20
CA SER A 238 7.68 6.77 11.87
C SER A 238 7.95 7.87 12.90
N LEU A 239 6.95 8.23 13.70
CA LEU A 239 7.02 9.25 14.75
C LEU A 239 7.33 8.66 16.13
N GLY A 240 7.49 7.33 16.22
CA GLY A 240 7.80 6.63 17.46
C GLY A 240 6.66 6.63 18.47
N LEU A 241 5.42 6.79 18.03
CA LEU A 241 4.24 6.71 18.88
C LEU A 241 3.87 5.25 19.12
N SER A 242 3.53 4.92 20.35
CA SER A 242 2.85 3.67 20.66
C SER A 242 1.42 3.66 20.09
N GLN A 243 0.90 2.49 19.83
CA GLN A 243 -0.41 2.33 19.18
C GLN A 243 -1.57 2.96 19.95
N ASP A 244 -1.53 2.92 21.29
CA ASP A 244 -2.50 3.55 22.17
C ASP A 244 -2.46 5.09 22.09
N LYS A 245 -1.34 5.67 21.65
CA LYS A 245 -1.17 7.11 21.45
C LYS A 245 -1.42 7.54 20.00
N ALA A 246 -1.22 6.66 19.03
CA ALA A 246 -1.44 6.95 17.63
C ALA A 246 -2.93 6.79 17.24
N THR A 247 -3.82 7.44 18.01
CA THR A 247 -5.27 7.39 17.79
C THR A 247 -5.68 8.22 16.56
N GLU A 248 -6.83 7.91 15.97
CA GLU A 248 -7.40 8.69 14.86
C GLU A 248 -7.73 10.13 15.27
N LYS A 249 -8.17 10.34 16.51
CA LYS A 249 -8.47 11.67 17.05
C LYS A 249 -7.22 12.53 17.23
N ARG A 250 -6.11 11.90 17.63
CA ARG A 250 -4.83 12.61 17.70
C ARG A 250 -4.26 12.90 16.31
N LEU A 251 -4.52 12.05 15.33
CA LEU A 251 -4.19 12.33 13.93
C LEU A 251 -4.95 13.55 13.41
N ALA A 252 -6.25 13.68 13.69
CA ALA A 252 -7.03 14.87 13.34
C ALA A 252 -6.45 16.14 13.99
N ALA A 253 -6.12 16.07 15.28
CA ALA A 253 -5.45 17.19 16.00
C ALA A 253 -4.07 17.52 15.39
N ALA A 254 -3.29 16.52 14.96
CA ALA A 254 -1.99 16.73 14.34
C ALA A 254 -2.12 17.47 12.98
N ILE A 255 -3.10 17.10 12.18
CA ILE A 255 -3.38 17.77 10.91
C ILE A 255 -3.87 19.21 11.15
N ARG A 256 -4.72 19.45 12.14
CA ARG A 256 -5.12 20.83 12.51
C ARG A 256 -3.96 21.67 13.03
N ALA A 257 -3.02 21.06 13.74
CA ALA A 257 -1.82 21.77 14.20
C ALA A 257 -0.93 22.24 13.04
N MET A 258 -1.07 21.70 11.82
CA MET A 258 -0.44 22.22 10.61
C MET A 258 -1.14 23.46 10.05
N GLY A 259 -2.26 23.91 10.63
CA GLY A 259 -3.04 25.06 10.15
C GLY A 259 -4.23 24.66 9.26
N VAL A 260 -4.53 23.38 9.12
CA VAL A 260 -5.68 22.89 8.35
C VAL A 260 -6.97 23.12 9.13
N LYS A 261 -7.95 23.77 8.50
CA LYS A 261 -9.24 24.10 9.14
C LYS A 261 -10.26 22.96 9.00
N HIS A 262 -10.22 22.21 7.90
CA HIS A 262 -11.22 21.22 7.54
C HIS A 262 -10.57 19.85 7.42
N VAL A 263 -10.78 18.99 8.42
CA VAL A 263 -10.15 17.66 8.53
C VAL A 263 -11.24 16.61 8.60
N PHE A 264 -11.33 15.78 7.57
CA PHE A 264 -12.35 14.78 7.40
C PHE A 264 -11.79 13.36 7.31
N ASP A 265 -12.68 12.40 7.45
CA ASP A 265 -12.39 10.99 7.38
C ASP A 265 -12.91 10.38 6.06
N THR A 266 -12.02 9.79 5.27
CA THR A 266 -12.40 9.07 4.04
C THR A 266 -13.33 7.86 4.33
N THR A 267 -13.50 7.44 5.59
CA THR A 267 -14.50 6.41 5.95
C THR A 267 -15.92 6.86 5.62
N PHE A 268 -16.21 8.17 5.65
CA PHE A 268 -17.47 8.73 5.17
C PHE A 268 -17.70 8.37 3.70
N SER A 269 -16.76 8.66 2.83
CA SER A 269 -16.88 8.35 1.40
C SER A 269 -16.73 6.86 1.09
N ALA A 270 -16.08 6.08 1.98
CA ALA A 270 -16.11 4.62 1.90
C ALA A 270 -17.53 4.08 2.12
N ASP A 271 -18.28 4.63 3.10
CA ASP A 271 -19.70 4.31 3.28
C ASP A 271 -20.53 4.69 2.05
N LEU A 272 -20.26 5.87 1.46
CA LEU A 272 -20.91 6.32 0.23
C LEU A 272 -20.62 5.36 -0.93
N THR A 273 -19.35 4.94 -1.11
CA THR A 273 -18.97 3.94 -2.12
C THR A 273 -19.72 2.63 -1.92
N ILE A 274 -19.90 2.17 -0.68
CA ILE A 274 -20.66 0.94 -0.41
C ILE A 274 -22.13 1.05 -0.81
N LEU A 275 -22.76 2.20 -0.60
CA LEU A 275 -24.14 2.38 -1.01
C LEU A 275 -24.30 2.35 -2.53
N GLU A 276 -23.40 3.01 -3.26
CA GLU A 276 -23.40 3.02 -4.72
C GLU A 276 -23.03 1.63 -5.28
N GLU A 277 -21.90 1.06 -4.85
CA GLU A 277 -21.39 -0.22 -5.37
C GLU A 277 -22.33 -1.39 -5.04
N SER A 278 -22.92 -1.41 -3.82
CA SER A 278 -23.91 -2.44 -3.49
C SER A 278 -25.20 -2.31 -4.28
N SER A 279 -25.63 -1.07 -4.59
CA SER A 279 -26.80 -0.83 -5.45
C SER A 279 -26.54 -1.27 -6.89
N GLU A 280 -25.37 -0.91 -7.42
CA GLU A 280 -24.90 -1.36 -8.73
C GLU A 280 -24.79 -2.89 -8.81
N PHE A 281 -24.26 -3.53 -7.75
CA PHE A 281 -24.15 -4.99 -7.71
C PHE A 281 -25.53 -5.65 -7.73
N ILE A 282 -26.47 -5.17 -6.93
CA ILE A 282 -27.85 -5.71 -6.89
C ILE A 282 -28.51 -5.54 -8.27
N ASP A 283 -28.38 -4.37 -8.90
CA ASP A 283 -28.92 -4.11 -10.24
C ASP A 283 -28.31 -5.08 -11.28
N ARG A 284 -27.00 -5.20 -11.32
CA ARG A 284 -26.30 -6.14 -12.23
C ARG A 284 -26.67 -7.60 -11.97
N PHE A 285 -26.84 -7.99 -10.71
CA PHE A 285 -27.14 -9.36 -10.33
C PHE A 285 -28.59 -9.73 -10.70
N THR A 286 -29.54 -8.82 -10.50
CA THR A 286 -30.96 -9.03 -10.85
C THR A 286 -31.20 -9.01 -12.35
N HIS A 287 -30.38 -8.27 -13.12
CA HIS A 287 -30.44 -8.20 -14.59
C HIS A 287 -29.31 -8.99 -15.26
N SER A 288 -28.94 -10.16 -14.70
CA SER A 288 -27.74 -10.94 -15.07
C SER A 288 -27.70 -11.40 -16.53
N GLU A 289 -28.84 -11.50 -17.23
CA GLU A 289 -28.86 -11.85 -18.67
C GLU A 289 -28.25 -10.76 -19.57
N THR A 290 -28.25 -9.50 -19.12
CA THR A 290 -27.73 -8.35 -19.87
C THR A 290 -26.47 -7.74 -19.25
N SER A 291 -26.15 -8.10 -18.01
CA SER A 291 -25.09 -7.50 -17.21
C SER A 291 -23.83 -8.36 -17.19
N LYS A 292 -22.67 -7.72 -17.00
CA LYS A 292 -21.36 -8.39 -16.93
C LYS A 292 -21.05 -8.81 -15.49
N LEU A 293 -21.09 -10.12 -15.25
CA LEU A 293 -20.60 -10.75 -14.03
C LEU A 293 -19.35 -11.58 -14.34
N PRO A 294 -18.44 -11.78 -13.35
CA PRO A 294 -18.48 -11.18 -12.02
C PRO A 294 -18.31 -9.67 -12.06
N MET A 295 -18.91 -8.94 -11.12
CA MET A 295 -18.56 -7.56 -10.87
C MET A 295 -17.27 -7.49 -10.06
N PHE A 296 -16.32 -6.64 -10.46
CA PHE A 296 -15.07 -6.39 -9.73
C PHE A 296 -15.16 -5.05 -9.00
N THR A 297 -14.63 -4.99 -7.76
CA THR A 297 -14.45 -3.71 -7.07
C THR A 297 -13.49 -2.80 -7.85
N SER A 298 -13.69 -1.48 -7.78
CA SER A 298 -12.92 -0.47 -8.52
C SER A 298 -12.16 0.53 -7.64
N CYS A 299 -12.25 0.42 -6.31
CA CYS A 299 -11.65 1.38 -5.38
C CYS A 299 -10.10 1.36 -5.35
N CYS A 300 -9.44 0.34 -5.92
CA CYS A 300 -7.98 0.21 -5.96
C CYS A 300 -7.41 0.59 -7.35
N PRO A 301 -6.82 1.78 -7.55
CA PRO A 301 -6.33 2.22 -8.86
C PRO A 301 -5.19 1.37 -9.41
N GLY A 302 -4.39 0.74 -8.55
CA GLY A 302 -3.37 -0.20 -8.98
C GLY A 302 -3.96 -1.48 -9.59
N TRP A 303 -5.10 -1.94 -9.07
CA TRP A 303 -5.86 -3.04 -9.64
C TRP A 303 -6.55 -2.63 -10.95
N VAL A 304 -7.25 -1.49 -10.96
CA VAL A 304 -7.92 -0.98 -12.17
C VAL A 304 -6.92 -0.86 -13.33
N ARG A 305 -5.76 -0.25 -13.08
CA ARG A 305 -4.70 -0.14 -14.08
C ARG A 305 -4.18 -1.51 -14.54
N PHE A 306 -3.95 -2.45 -13.63
CA PHE A 306 -3.52 -3.81 -13.96
C PHE A 306 -4.55 -4.52 -14.84
N LEU A 307 -5.82 -4.49 -14.46
CA LEU A 307 -6.88 -5.15 -15.23
C LEU A 307 -6.95 -4.58 -16.66
N ARG A 308 -6.91 -3.27 -16.79
CA ARG A 308 -7.01 -2.59 -18.09
C ARG A 308 -5.82 -2.85 -19.00
N THR A 309 -4.63 -3.04 -18.45
CA THR A 309 -3.42 -3.30 -19.24
C THR A 309 -3.27 -4.78 -19.60
N GLU A 310 -3.62 -5.70 -18.71
CA GLU A 310 -3.36 -7.14 -18.85
C GLU A 310 -4.60 -7.93 -19.31
N TYR A 311 -5.81 -7.44 -18.98
CA TYR A 311 -7.10 -8.09 -19.25
C TYR A 311 -8.16 -7.07 -19.70
N PRO A 312 -7.90 -6.29 -20.79
CA PRO A 312 -8.79 -5.20 -21.22
C PRO A 312 -10.21 -5.68 -21.57
N GLU A 313 -10.39 -6.93 -21.97
CA GLU A 313 -11.71 -7.52 -22.24
C GLU A 313 -12.59 -7.64 -21.00
N LEU A 314 -12.00 -7.66 -19.80
CA LEU A 314 -12.71 -7.71 -18.51
C LEU A 314 -12.92 -6.32 -17.90
N ALA A 315 -12.43 -5.24 -18.52
CA ALA A 315 -12.58 -3.89 -17.98
C ALA A 315 -14.04 -3.48 -17.77
N GLY A 316 -14.96 -4.00 -18.59
CA GLY A 316 -16.40 -3.77 -18.44
C GLY A 316 -17.05 -4.48 -17.25
N ASN A 317 -16.30 -5.31 -16.54
CA ASN A 317 -16.77 -5.99 -15.33
C ASN A 317 -16.42 -5.19 -14.05
N LEU A 318 -15.57 -4.15 -14.14
CA LEU A 318 -15.33 -3.24 -13.03
C LEU A 318 -16.64 -2.55 -12.61
N SER A 319 -16.80 -2.29 -11.31
CA SER A 319 -17.80 -1.35 -10.81
C SER A 319 -17.53 0.02 -11.43
N THR A 320 -18.58 0.74 -11.77
CA THR A 320 -18.51 2.12 -12.24
C THR A 320 -18.30 3.11 -11.10
N ALA A 321 -18.53 2.69 -9.85
CA ALA A 321 -18.31 3.52 -8.67
C ALA A 321 -16.87 4.03 -8.61
N LYS A 322 -16.69 5.33 -8.39
CA LYS A 322 -15.41 5.94 -8.08
C LYS A 322 -14.87 5.41 -6.76
N SER A 323 -13.58 5.55 -6.54
CA SER A 323 -12.99 5.22 -5.25
C SER A 323 -13.45 6.20 -4.16
N PRO A 324 -13.41 5.80 -2.86
CA PRO A 324 -13.71 6.70 -1.75
C PRO A 324 -12.93 8.03 -1.80
N GLN A 325 -11.68 8.01 -2.26
CA GLN A 325 -10.89 9.23 -2.46
C GLN A 325 -11.55 10.19 -3.43
N GLN A 326 -11.92 9.72 -4.60
CA GLN A 326 -12.50 10.55 -5.66
C GLN A 326 -13.95 10.96 -5.33
N MET A 327 -14.74 10.07 -4.74
CA MET A 327 -16.07 10.43 -4.24
C MET A 327 -16.01 11.55 -3.21
N PHE A 328 -15.04 11.48 -2.28
CA PHE A 328 -14.83 12.56 -1.31
C PHE A 328 -14.51 13.87 -2.00
N GLY A 329 -13.58 13.87 -2.96
CA GLY A 329 -13.18 15.07 -3.69
C GLY A 329 -14.37 15.72 -4.42
N ALA A 330 -15.16 14.92 -5.14
CA ALA A 330 -16.37 15.38 -5.82
C ALA A 330 -17.39 16.00 -4.83
N ILE A 331 -17.64 15.36 -3.69
CA ILE A 331 -18.57 15.87 -2.66
C ILE A 331 -18.00 17.12 -1.97
N ALA A 332 -16.69 17.17 -1.71
CA ALA A 332 -16.04 18.34 -1.11
C ALA A 332 -16.15 19.57 -2.03
N LYS A 333 -15.93 19.39 -3.33
CA LYS A 333 -15.99 20.49 -4.31
C LYS A 333 -17.41 20.81 -4.81
N SER A 334 -18.41 19.98 -4.55
CA SER A 334 -19.80 20.25 -4.90
C SER A 334 -20.65 20.60 -3.69
N TYR A 335 -20.99 19.63 -2.85
CA TYR A 335 -21.86 19.80 -1.69
C TYR A 335 -21.23 20.66 -0.60
N TYR A 336 -19.98 20.32 -0.19
CA TYR A 336 -19.34 21.05 0.91
C TYR A 336 -18.92 22.47 0.52
N ALA A 337 -18.51 22.70 -0.73
CA ALA A 337 -18.25 24.05 -1.24
C ALA A 337 -19.49 24.95 -1.13
N LYS A 338 -20.70 24.41 -1.43
CA LYS A 338 -21.96 25.13 -1.23
C LYS A 338 -22.23 25.46 0.24
N LEU A 339 -21.95 24.54 1.16
CA LEU A 339 -22.11 24.78 2.61
C LEU A 339 -21.18 25.90 3.11
N LEU A 340 -20.00 26.04 2.49
CA LEU A 340 -19.04 27.09 2.80
C LEU A 340 -19.29 28.39 2.03
N GLU A 341 -20.26 28.43 1.13
CA GLU A 341 -20.51 29.57 0.22
C GLU A 341 -19.26 29.90 -0.64
N LYS A 342 -18.55 28.85 -1.11
CA LYS A 342 -17.34 28.91 -1.93
C LYS A 342 -17.57 28.34 -3.32
N GLU A 343 -16.78 28.81 -4.27
CA GLU A 343 -16.71 28.17 -5.59
C GLU A 343 -15.92 26.85 -5.52
N PRO A 344 -16.27 25.83 -6.31
CA PRO A 344 -15.54 24.55 -6.34
C PRO A 344 -14.02 24.68 -6.49
N LYS A 345 -13.54 25.64 -7.31
CA LYS A 345 -12.12 25.91 -7.58
C LYS A 345 -11.36 26.49 -6.38
N ASP A 346 -12.07 27.06 -5.40
CA ASP A 346 -11.48 27.64 -4.20
C ASP A 346 -11.20 26.55 -3.14
N ILE A 347 -11.84 25.40 -3.25
CA ILE A 347 -11.56 24.22 -2.42
C ILE A 347 -10.29 23.53 -2.93
N PHE A 348 -9.31 23.36 -2.04
CA PHE A 348 -8.09 22.61 -2.31
C PHE A 348 -8.14 21.29 -1.52
N CYS A 349 -8.45 20.19 -2.20
CA CYS A 349 -8.65 18.88 -1.59
C CYS A 349 -7.34 18.10 -1.49
N VAL A 350 -6.88 17.84 -0.27
CA VAL A 350 -5.70 17.04 0.05
C VAL A 350 -6.15 15.68 0.57
N SER A 351 -5.64 14.62 -0.03
CA SER A 351 -5.95 13.25 0.34
C SER A 351 -4.74 12.56 0.97
N VAL A 352 -4.86 12.12 2.23
CA VAL A 352 -3.80 11.35 2.91
C VAL A 352 -4.08 9.87 2.77
N MET A 353 -3.21 9.17 2.03
CA MET A 353 -3.44 7.80 1.57
C MET A 353 -2.27 6.84 1.88
N PRO A 354 -2.53 5.57 2.17
CA PRO A 354 -1.48 4.55 2.34
C PRO A 354 -0.91 4.06 1.00
N CYS A 355 -1.13 4.79 -0.09
CA CYS A 355 -1.05 4.31 -1.46
C CYS A 355 -0.33 5.29 -2.38
N VAL A 356 0.57 4.79 -3.24
CA VAL A 356 1.24 5.59 -4.26
C VAL A 356 0.39 5.70 -5.54
N ALA A 357 -0.37 4.65 -5.89
CA ALA A 357 -1.22 4.67 -7.09
C ALA A 357 -2.36 5.70 -7.01
N LYS A 358 -2.74 6.14 -5.81
CA LYS A 358 -3.72 7.21 -5.59
C LYS A 358 -3.26 8.57 -6.13
N LYS A 359 -1.94 8.80 -6.22
CA LYS A 359 -1.37 9.98 -6.91
C LYS A 359 -1.65 9.96 -8.43
N TYR A 360 -1.65 8.76 -9.02
CA TYR A 360 -2.03 8.58 -10.42
C TYR A 360 -3.53 8.79 -10.61
N GLU A 361 -4.37 8.17 -9.77
CA GLU A 361 -5.83 8.30 -9.83
C GLU A 361 -6.28 9.76 -9.76
N ALA A 362 -5.75 10.54 -8.82
CA ALA A 362 -6.07 11.97 -8.69
C ALA A 362 -5.67 12.82 -9.91
N GLY A 363 -4.65 12.39 -10.65
CA GLY A 363 -4.22 13.03 -11.89
C GLY A 363 -4.93 12.52 -13.14
N THR A 364 -5.90 11.61 -13.01
CA THR A 364 -6.65 11.03 -14.14
C THR A 364 -7.88 11.89 -14.42
N PRO A 365 -8.00 12.54 -15.60
CA PRO A 365 -9.11 13.45 -15.89
C PRO A 365 -10.48 12.78 -15.80
N GLU A 366 -10.59 11.54 -16.23
CA GLU A 366 -11.84 10.76 -16.24
C GLU A 366 -12.35 10.41 -14.82
N ALA A 367 -11.55 10.64 -13.80
CA ALA A 367 -11.95 10.47 -12.40
C ALA A 367 -12.47 11.75 -11.73
N SER A 368 -12.51 12.87 -12.46
CA SER A 368 -12.91 14.20 -11.95
C SER A 368 -14.08 14.75 -12.77
N ASP A 369 -15.14 15.24 -12.11
CA ASP A 369 -16.37 15.72 -12.76
C ASP A 369 -16.78 17.14 -12.33
N VAL A 370 -16.22 17.65 -11.24
CA VAL A 370 -16.59 18.97 -10.68
C VAL A 370 -15.56 20.04 -11.09
N THR A 371 -14.28 19.68 -11.06
CA THR A 371 -13.17 20.54 -11.49
C THR A 371 -12.20 19.71 -12.32
N ASP A 372 -11.12 20.34 -12.85
CA ASP A 372 -10.05 19.60 -13.55
C ASP A 372 -9.44 18.48 -12.69
N HIS A 373 -9.43 18.67 -11.37
CA HIS A 373 -9.03 17.68 -10.37
C HIS A 373 -9.94 17.79 -9.16
N ASP A 374 -10.77 16.78 -8.89
CA ASP A 374 -11.61 16.73 -7.68
C ASP A 374 -10.75 16.52 -6.42
N VAL A 375 -9.61 15.85 -6.55
CA VAL A 375 -8.56 15.77 -5.53
C VAL A 375 -7.29 16.44 -6.07
N ASP A 376 -6.84 17.53 -5.46
CA ASP A 376 -5.73 18.33 -5.95
C ASP A 376 -4.37 17.70 -5.61
N VAL A 377 -4.20 17.16 -4.40
CA VAL A 377 -2.95 16.54 -3.95
C VAL A 377 -3.22 15.26 -3.18
N VAL A 378 -2.38 14.25 -3.40
CA VAL A 378 -2.35 13.02 -2.61
C VAL A 378 -1.03 12.92 -1.86
N LEU A 379 -1.09 12.91 -0.54
CA LEU A 379 0.03 12.62 0.34
C LEU A 379 0.01 11.15 0.75
N THR A 380 1.16 10.50 0.76
CA THR A 380 1.29 9.20 1.42
C THR A 380 1.37 9.37 2.94
N THR A 381 1.18 8.29 3.71
CA THR A 381 1.41 8.31 5.17
C THR A 381 2.80 8.83 5.51
N ARG A 382 3.83 8.44 4.74
CA ARG A 382 5.21 8.91 4.92
C ARG A 382 5.39 10.41 4.66
N GLU A 383 4.66 10.98 3.69
CA GLU A 383 4.71 12.43 3.42
C GLU A 383 4.06 13.21 4.55
N LEU A 384 2.91 12.75 5.07
CA LEU A 384 2.28 13.35 6.24
C LEU A 384 3.25 13.36 7.44
N ASP A 385 3.90 12.22 7.73
CA ASP A 385 4.88 12.12 8.82
C ASP A 385 6.02 13.14 8.65
N ARG A 386 6.52 13.31 7.40
CA ARG A 386 7.56 14.32 7.10
C ARG A 386 7.07 15.75 7.31
N MET A 387 5.83 16.07 6.94
CA MET A 387 5.25 17.41 7.18
C MET A 387 5.14 17.71 8.67
N LEU A 388 4.63 16.76 9.46
CA LEU A 388 4.52 16.90 10.92
C LEU A 388 5.90 17.12 11.56
N GLN A 389 6.93 16.42 11.10
CA GLN A 389 8.31 16.60 11.56
C GLN A 389 8.90 17.94 11.11
N ALA A 390 8.69 18.36 9.85
CA ALA A 390 9.19 19.62 9.31
C ALA A 390 8.61 20.83 10.06
N MET A 391 7.34 20.74 10.48
CA MET A 391 6.67 21.75 11.30
C MET A 391 6.97 21.62 12.81
N GLN A 392 7.80 20.66 13.22
CA GLN A 392 8.20 20.40 14.61
C GLN A 392 7.01 20.19 15.56
N ILE A 393 5.93 19.58 15.08
CA ILE A 393 4.73 19.32 15.87
C ILE A 393 5.00 18.18 16.84
N ASN A 394 4.86 18.45 18.15
CA ASN A 394 4.94 17.42 19.17
C ASN A 394 3.62 16.64 19.26
N VAL A 395 3.44 15.69 18.35
CA VAL A 395 2.21 14.93 18.20
C VAL A 395 1.83 14.13 19.46
N ALA A 396 2.81 13.71 20.27
CA ALA A 396 2.56 12.98 21.51
C ALA A 396 1.87 13.82 22.59
N ALA A 397 2.02 15.14 22.53
CA ALA A 397 1.46 16.09 23.50
C ALA A 397 0.10 16.69 23.05
N LEU A 398 -0.34 16.43 21.82
CA LEU A 398 -1.60 16.97 21.33
C LEU A 398 -2.81 16.33 22.03
N PRO A 399 -3.87 17.11 22.31
CA PRO A 399 -5.15 16.57 22.72
C PRO A 399 -5.78 15.72 21.61
N GLU A 400 -6.78 14.95 21.94
CA GLU A 400 -7.59 14.25 20.95
C GLU A 400 -8.73 15.16 20.47
N GLU A 401 -8.93 15.20 19.14
CA GLU A 401 -9.97 15.99 18.49
C GLU A 401 -10.73 15.13 17.48
N ASP A 402 -12.04 15.33 17.39
CA ASP A 402 -12.84 14.63 16.39
C ASP A 402 -12.63 15.18 14.98
N PHE A 403 -12.85 14.38 13.95
CA PHE A 403 -12.98 14.87 12.58
C PHE A 403 -14.18 15.80 12.44
N ASP A 404 -14.12 16.69 11.44
CA ASP A 404 -15.15 17.69 11.23
C ASP A 404 -16.44 17.11 10.64
N SER A 405 -17.57 17.76 10.93
CA SER A 405 -18.87 17.43 10.35
C SER A 405 -19.16 18.35 9.15
N PRO A 406 -19.90 17.91 8.13
CA PRO A 406 -20.67 16.65 8.03
C PRO A 406 -19.88 15.47 7.42
N LEU A 407 -18.70 15.68 6.80
CA LEU A 407 -18.02 14.67 5.98
C LEU A 407 -16.99 13.81 6.75
N GLY A 408 -16.89 13.95 8.06
CA GLY A 408 -15.85 13.27 8.88
C GLY A 408 -16.37 12.11 9.72
N ARG A 409 -17.63 11.70 9.56
CA ARG A 409 -18.21 10.60 10.31
C ARG A 409 -18.42 9.39 9.42
N GLY A 410 -17.66 8.31 9.67
CA GLY A 410 -17.79 7.03 9.00
C GLY A 410 -18.26 5.91 9.91
N SER A 411 -18.61 4.78 9.33
CA SER A 411 -18.94 3.55 10.02
C SER A 411 -17.73 2.62 10.20
N GLY A 412 -17.89 1.58 11.03
CA GLY A 412 -16.91 0.50 11.11
C GLY A 412 -16.73 -0.23 9.77
N ALA A 413 -17.78 -0.33 8.95
CA ALA A 413 -17.69 -0.85 7.59
C ALA A 413 -16.74 0.00 6.72
N GLY A 414 -16.79 1.34 6.82
CA GLY A 414 -15.84 2.23 6.14
C GLY A 414 -14.41 2.06 6.62
N VAL A 415 -14.19 1.77 7.91
CA VAL A 415 -12.86 1.55 8.47
C VAL A 415 -12.19 0.30 7.90
N ILE A 416 -12.91 -0.80 7.74
CA ILE A 416 -12.32 -2.07 7.24
C ILE A 416 -11.99 -2.05 5.75
N PHE A 417 -12.32 -1.00 4.99
CA PHE A 417 -11.80 -0.78 3.62
C PHE A 417 -10.27 -0.84 3.54
N GLY A 418 -9.61 -0.53 4.64
CA GLY A 418 -8.15 -0.61 4.74
C GLY A 418 -7.56 -2.01 4.70
N VAL A 419 -8.36 -3.07 4.76
CA VAL A 419 -7.93 -4.47 4.84
C VAL A 419 -8.49 -5.27 3.67
N THR A 420 -7.75 -6.27 3.19
CA THR A 420 -8.25 -7.19 2.17
C THR A 420 -9.43 -8.00 2.68
N GLY A 421 -10.52 -8.02 1.94
CA GLY A 421 -11.82 -8.58 2.30
C GLY A 421 -12.76 -7.58 2.98
N GLY A 422 -12.26 -6.39 3.34
CA GLY A 422 -13.05 -5.39 4.06
C GLY A 422 -14.08 -4.70 3.19
N VAL A 423 -13.78 -4.43 1.92
CA VAL A 423 -14.75 -3.87 0.97
C VAL A 423 -15.88 -4.86 0.72
N MET A 424 -15.51 -6.13 0.46
CA MET A 424 -16.48 -7.22 0.29
C MET A 424 -17.38 -7.37 1.51
N GLU A 425 -16.81 -7.39 2.72
CA GLU A 425 -17.57 -7.51 3.96
C GLU A 425 -18.54 -6.33 4.15
N ALA A 426 -18.08 -5.10 3.89
CA ALA A 426 -18.92 -3.91 3.97
C ALA A 426 -20.08 -3.94 2.95
N ALA A 427 -19.79 -4.34 1.70
CA ALA A 427 -20.78 -4.47 0.64
C ALA A 427 -21.83 -5.53 0.97
N LEU A 428 -21.41 -6.70 1.47
CA LEU A 428 -22.32 -7.78 1.87
C LEU A 428 -23.23 -7.38 3.05
N ARG A 429 -22.68 -6.65 4.03
CA ARG A 429 -23.50 -6.12 5.15
C ARG A 429 -24.63 -5.24 4.64
N THR A 430 -24.36 -4.36 3.68
CA THR A 430 -25.36 -3.45 3.11
C THR A 430 -26.29 -4.15 2.12
N ALA A 431 -25.77 -5.03 1.26
CA ALA A 431 -26.58 -5.80 0.33
C ALA A 431 -27.59 -6.71 1.07
N TYR A 432 -27.15 -7.35 2.15
CA TYR A 432 -28.03 -8.14 3.01
C TYR A 432 -29.20 -7.29 3.55
N ALA A 433 -28.89 -6.14 4.13
CA ALA A 433 -29.91 -5.25 4.67
C ALA A 433 -30.89 -4.75 3.59
N LYS A 434 -30.40 -4.41 2.39
CA LYS A 434 -31.27 -4.00 1.27
C LYS A 434 -32.18 -5.11 0.75
N LEU A 435 -31.71 -6.36 0.75
CA LEU A 435 -32.46 -7.49 0.23
C LEU A 435 -33.46 -8.08 1.26
N THR A 436 -33.12 -8.04 2.54
CA THR A 436 -33.95 -8.68 3.61
C THR A 436 -34.76 -7.68 4.43
N GLY A 437 -34.41 -6.40 4.41
CA GLY A 437 -34.97 -5.37 5.27
C GLY A 437 -34.45 -5.38 6.71
N GLU A 438 -33.48 -6.26 7.03
CA GLU A 438 -32.91 -6.42 8.37
C GLU A 438 -31.37 -6.43 8.30
N ASN A 439 -30.70 -5.94 9.36
CA ASN A 439 -29.27 -6.00 9.46
C ASN A 439 -28.78 -7.43 9.72
N PRO A 440 -27.70 -7.88 9.06
CA PRO A 440 -27.07 -9.14 9.42
C PRO A 440 -26.37 -9.01 10.79
N PRO A 441 -26.06 -10.13 11.49
CA PRO A 441 -25.10 -10.09 12.56
C PRO A 441 -23.79 -9.43 12.09
N ALA A 442 -23.22 -8.51 12.87
CA ALA A 442 -22.09 -7.68 12.42
C ALA A 442 -20.87 -8.47 11.96
N ASP A 443 -20.68 -9.70 12.45
CA ASP A 443 -19.59 -10.61 12.07
C ASP A 443 -20.06 -11.77 11.16
N ALA A 444 -21.22 -11.68 10.52
CA ALA A 444 -21.79 -12.74 9.67
C ALA A 444 -20.87 -13.12 8.50
N PHE A 445 -20.09 -12.18 8.00
CA PHE A 445 -19.24 -12.35 6.80
C PHE A 445 -17.75 -12.43 7.11
N ARG A 446 -17.36 -12.69 8.37
CA ARG A 446 -15.94 -12.74 8.78
C ARG A 446 -15.11 -13.83 8.10
N GLU A 447 -15.74 -14.82 7.48
CA GLU A 447 -15.05 -15.91 6.76
C GLU A 447 -14.22 -15.41 5.56
N ILE A 448 -14.58 -14.23 5.00
CA ILE A 448 -13.78 -13.58 3.96
C ILE A 448 -12.50 -12.93 4.48
N ARG A 449 -12.36 -12.76 5.80
CA ARG A 449 -11.15 -12.19 6.42
C ARG A 449 -9.97 -13.17 6.31
N GLY A 450 -8.75 -12.69 6.19
CA GLY A 450 -7.54 -13.52 6.20
C GLY A 450 -6.43 -12.95 5.34
N GLN A 451 -5.28 -13.63 5.36
CA GLN A 451 -4.06 -13.21 4.67
C GLN A 451 -3.73 -14.03 3.41
N LYS A 452 -4.51 -15.09 3.11
CA LYS A 452 -4.29 -15.86 1.89
C LYS A 452 -4.52 -14.96 0.66
N PRO A 453 -3.64 -15.02 -0.36
CA PRO A 453 -3.74 -14.16 -1.54
C PRO A 453 -5.06 -14.31 -2.31
N TRP A 454 -5.62 -15.49 -2.37
CA TRP A 454 -6.92 -15.79 -2.99
C TRP A 454 -7.77 -16.59 -2.03
N ARG A 455 -8.98 -16.09 -1.74
CA ARG A 455 -9.99 -16.71 -0.88
C ARG A 455 -11.32 -16.71 -1.59
N GLU A 456 -12.09 -17.74 -1.37
CA GLU A 456 -13.43 -17.94 -1.91
C GLU A 456 -14.43 -18.12 -0.78
N SER A 457 -15.65 -17.67 -1.00
CA SER A 457 -16.74 -17.92 -0.08
C SER A 457 -18.07 -17.97 -0.83
N THR A 458 -19.03 -18.68 -0.23
CA THR A 458 -20.41 -18.72 -0.73
C THR A 458 -21.32 -18.31 0.41
N PHE A 459 -22.17 -17.30 0.16
CA PHE A 459 -23.13 -16.82 1.14
C PHE A 459 -24.55 -16.97 0.62
N HIS A 460 -25.47 -17.25 1.54
CA HIS A 460 -26.89 -17.34 1.27
C HIS A 460 -27.62 -16.15 1.91
N ILE A 461 -28.38 -15.42 1.09
CA ILE A 461 -29.25 -14.31 1.52
C ILE A 461 -30.67 -14.66 1.09
N GLY A 462 -31.48 -15.22 2.01
CA GLY A 462 -32.75 -15.83 1.65
C GLY A 462 -32.55 -16.97 0.63
N ASP A 463 -33.21 -16.90 -0.50
CA ASP A 463 -33.09 -17.87 -1.60
C ASP A 463 -31.93 -17.55 -2.57
N ILE A 464 -31.21 -16.46 -2.35
CA ILE A 464 -30.10 -16.02 -3.20
C ILE A 464 -28.79 -16.66 -2.73
N THR A 465 -28.06 -17.27 -3.65
CA THR A 465 -26.70 -17.80 -3.40
C THR A 465 -25.69 -16.94 -4.12
N LEU A 466 -24.76 -16.32 -3.38
CA LEU A 466 -23.67 -15.49 -3.89
C LEU A 466 -22.33 -16.24 -3.82
N ARG A 467 -21.63 -16.29 -4.94
CA ARG A 467 -20.27 -16.85 -5.05
C ARG A 467 -19.28 -15.70 -5.10
N LEU A 468 -18.38 -15.65 -4.17
CA LEU A 468 -17.51 -14.52 -3.92
C LEU A 468 -16.04 -14.92 -3.97
N ALA A 469 -15.19 -13.99 -4.40
CA ALA A 469 -13.75 -14.12 -4.26
C ALA A 469 -13.13 -12.84 -3.73
N VAL A 470 -12.09 -12.98 -2.91
CA VAL A 470 -11.27 -11.89 -2.38
C VAL A 470 -9.82 -12.17 -2.71
N VAL A 471 -9.16 -11.23 -3.37
CA VAL A 471 -7.78 -11.35 -3.80
C VAL A 471 -6.95 -10.16 -3.34
N SER A 472 -5.74 -10.44 -2.85
CA SER A 472 -4.74 -9.42 -2.52
C SER A 472 -3.37 -9.75 -3.12
N GLY A 473 -2.72 -8.72 -3.67
CA GLY A 473 -1.51 -8.86 -4.47
C GLY A 473 -1.83 -9.23 -5.93
N LEU A 474 -1.14 -8.59 -6.86
CA LEU A 474 -1.45 -8.75 -8.29
C LEU A 474 -1.05 -10.13 -8.85
N ALA A 475 -0.14 -10.86 -8.19
CA ALA A 475 0.12 -12.26 -8.56
C ALA A 475 -1.11 -13.16 -8.33
N GLY A 476 -1.80 -12.97 -7.20
CA GLY A 476 -3.09 -13.63 -6.94
C GLY A 476 -4.18 -13.18 -7.92
N ALA A 477 -4.22 -11.87 -8.21
CA ALA A 477 -5.16 -11.31 -9.19
C ALA A 477 -4.95 -11.92 -10.59
N ARG A 478 -3.70 -12.07 -11.03
CA ARG A 478 -3.38 -12.74 -12.31
C ARG A 478 -3.88 -14.17 -12.34
N GLN A 479 -3.63 -14.94 -11.29
CA GLN A 479 -4.10 -16.34 -11.19
C GLN A 479 -5.63 -16.41 -11.27
N LEU A 480 -6.35 -15.52 -10.57
CA LEU A 480 -7.80 -15.48 -10.63
C LEU A 480 -8.30 -15.08 -12.02
N MET A 481 -7.72 -14.05 -12.64
CA MET A 481 -8.13 -13.60 -13.99
C MET A 481 -7.90 -14.67 -15.04
N ASP A 482 -6.77 -15.39 -14.97
CA ASP A 482 -6.48 -16.51 -15.88
C ASP A 482 -7.49 -17.65 -15.68
N ALA A 483 -7.87 -17.97 -14.43
CA ALA A 483 -8.87 -18.99 -14.13
C ALA A 483 -10.29 -18.58 -14.64
N ILE A 484 -10.68 -17.30 -14.49
CA ILE A 484 -11.94 -16.78 -15.03
C ILE A 484 -11.93 -16.84 -16.57
N ARG A 485 -10.85 -16.38 -17.21
CA ARG A 485 -10.66 -16.42 -18.67
C ARG A 485 -10.74 -17.86 -19.21
N ALA A 486 -10.16 -18.81 -18.47
CA ALA A 486 -10.22 -20.24 -18.79
C ALA A 486 -11.56 -20.91 -18.42
N ARG A 487 -12.51 -20.17 -17.84
CA ARG A 487 -13.81 -20.67 -17.35
C ARG A 487 -13.69 -21.81 -16.32
N GLN A 488 -12.61 -21.80 -15.55
CA GLN A 488 -12.39 -22.79 -14.48
C GLN A 488 -13.15 -22.43 -13.20
N VAL A 489 -13.42 -21.14 -13.00
CA VAL A 489 -14.14 -20.60 -11.85
C VAL A 489 -15.17 -19.56 -12.31
N SER A 490 -16.21 -19.37 -11.49
CA SER A 490 -17.27 -18.39 -11.75
C SER A 490 -17.71 -17.76 -10.43
N TYR A 491 -17.74 -16.45 -10.39
CA TYR A 491 -18.15 -15.65 -9.22
C TYR A 491 -19.22 -14.63 -9.62
N ASP A 492 -19.88 -14.10 -8.63
CA ASP A 492 -20.86 -13.05 -8.81
C ASP A 492 -20.25 -11.68 -8.44
N PHE A 493 -19.44 -11.62 -7.37
CA PHE A 493 -18.73 -10.42 -6.95
C PHE A 493 -17.30 -10.75 -6.50
N VAL A 494 -16.33 -9.91 -6.86
CA VAL A 494 -14.90 -10.13 -6.60
C VAL A 494 -14.24 -8.86 -6.09
N GLU A 495 -13.65 -8.93 -4.90
CA GLU A 495 -12.77 -7.88 -4.39
C GLU A 495 -11.33 -8.14 -4.82
N VAL A 496 -10.66 -7.12 -5.39
CA VAL A 496 -9.23 -7.19 -5.70
C VAL A 496 -8.47 -5.98 -5.16
N MET A 497 -7.45 -6.25 -4.35
CA MET A 497 -6.50 -5.26 -3.86
C MET A 497 -5.10 -5.52 -4.44
N ALA A 498 -4.47 -4.49 -5.03
CA ALA A 498 -3.15 -4.62 -5.65
C ALA A 498 -2.04 -4.91 -4.64
N CYS A 499 -2.17 -4.47 -3.39
CA CYS A 499 -1.18 -4.68 -2.35
C CYS A 499 -1.50 -5.93 -1.53
N PRO A 500 -0.50 -6.75 -1.16
CA PRO A 500 -0.69 -7.83 -0.19
C PRO A 500 -1.29 -7.31 1.12
N GLY A 501 -2.34 -7.97 1.62
CA GLY A 501 -3.06 -7.55 2.82
C GLY A 501 -3.97 -6.32 2.67
N GLY A 502 -4.12 -5.77 1.46
CA GLY A 502 -4.90 -4.57 1.18
C GLY A 502 -4.13 -3.27 1.46
N CYS A 503 -4.83 -2.20 1.79
CA CYS A 503 -4.24 -0.88 2.03
C CYS A 503 -3.35 -0.84 3.29
N SER A 504 -3.52 -1.76 4.24
CA SER A 504 -2.63 -1.95 5.40
C SER A 504 -1.17 -2.24 4.97
N GLY A 505 -0.98 -2.98 3.84
CA GLY A 505 0.31 -3.22 3.18
C GLY A 505 0.60 -2.26 2.02
N GLY A 506 -0.05 -1.11 1.98
CA GLY A 506 0.04 -0.15 0.90
C GLY A 506 1.44 0.43 0.67
N GLY A 507 1.76 0.70 -0.61
CA GLY A 507 3.08 1.23 -1.00
C GLY A 507 3.42 2.62 -0.44
N GLY A 508 2.46 3.32 0.17
CA GLY A 508 2.63 4.62 0.86
C GLY A 508 2.77 4.54 2.38
N GLN A 509 2.65 3.35 2.97
CA GLN A 509 2.79 3.12 4.42
C GLN A 509 4.25 3.26 4.91
N PRO A 510 4.48 3.52 6.20
CA PRO A 510 5.83 3.52 6.80
C PRO A 510 6.61 2.25 6.47
N ILE A 511 7.92 2.40 6.28
CA ILE A 511 8.82 1.32 5.86
C ILE A 511 9.62 0.84 7.05
N HIS A 512 9.48 -0.44 7.39
CA HIS A 512 10.28 -1.16 8.38
C HIS A 512 11.08 -2.23 7.64
N ASP A 513 12.39 -2.03 7.48
CA ASP A 513 13.19 -2.94 6.68
C ASP A 513 13.38 -4.29 7.38
N GLY A 514 12.87 -5.34 6.74
CA GLY A 514 12.92 -6.71 7.25
C GLY A 514 11.73 -7.13 8.13
N GLU A 515 10.79 -6.24 8.38
CA GLU A 515 9.57 -6.50 9.18
C GLU A 515 8.31 -6.16 8.38
N ASP A 516 7.28 -6.99 8.51
CA ASP A 516 5.97 -6.79 7.88
C ASP A 516 4.89 -6.54 8.93
N PHE A 517 4.40 -5.30 9.01
CA PHE A 517 3.35 -4.88 9.93
C PHE A 517 1.94 -4.95 9.34
N THR A 518 1.79 -5.47 8.12
CA THR A 518 0.51 -5.48 7.40
C THR A 518 -0.61 -6.18 8.19
N ALA A 519 -0.29 -7.34 8.79
CA ALA A 519 -1.25 -8.10 9.59
C ALA A 519 -1.65 -7.38 10.88
N ASP A 520 -0.70 -6.72 11.54
CA ASP A 520 -0.94 -5.96 12.79
C ASP A 520 -1.82 -4.75 12.52
N ARG A 521 -1.50 -3.97 11.48
CA ARG A 521 -2.32 -2.85 11.02
C ARG A 521 -3.74 -3.30 10.68
N GLY A 522 -3.87 -4.45 10.00
CA GLY A 522 -5.18 -5.03 9.66
C GLY A 522 -5.99 -5.42 10.90
N ARG A 523 -5.36 -6.04 11.91
CA ARG A 523 -6.02 -6.36 13.19
C ARG A 523 -6.54 -5.10 13.90
N ASN A 524 -5.78 -4.01 13.84
CA ASN A 524 -6.21 -2.73 14.40
C ASN A 524 -7.47 -2.21 13.74
N LEU A 525 -7.55 -2.23 12.41
CA LEU A 525 -8.73 -1.76 11.69
C LEU A 525 -9.97 -2.61 12.02
N TYR A 526 -9.84 -3.93 12.12
CA TYR A 526 -10.94 -4.78 12.58
C TYR A 526 -11.34 -4.51 14.04
N GLN A 527 -10.39 -4.15 14.90
CA GLN A 527 -10.72 -3.78 16.28
C GLN A 527 -11.47 -2.44 16.34
N LEU A 528 -11.10 -1.48 15.48
CA LEU A 528 -11.81 -0.20 15.35
C LEU A 528 -13.25 -0.43 14.85
N ASP A 529 -13.46 -1.27 13.82
CA ASP A 529 -14.81 -1.66 13.38
C ASP A 529 -15.63 -2.25 14.53
N LYS A 530 -15.04 -3.21 15.26
CA LYS A 530 -15.72 -3.86 16.38
C LYS A 530 -16.16 -2.87 17.47
N ASN A 531 -15.36 -1.83 17.70
CA ASN A 531 -15.63 -0.81 18.72
C ASN A 531 -16.48 0.36 18.19
N SER A 532 -16.76 0.41 16.88
CA SER A 532 -17.54 1.48 16.27
C SER A 532 -19.01 1.41 16.73
N THR A 533 -19.60 2.56 17.03
CA THR A 533 -21.02 2.70 17.34
C THR A 533 -21.92 2.51 16.13
N ILE A 534 -21.41 2.82 14.94
CA ILE A 534 -22.09 2.60 13.65
C ILE A 534 -21.29 1.52 12.93
N ARG A 535 -21.86 0.33 12.76
CA ARG A 535 -21.19 -0.82 12.14
C ARG A 535 -21.51 -0.97 10.64
N PHE A 536 -22.55 -0.36 10.15
CA PHE A 536 -23.09 -0.52 8.80
C PHE A 536 -23.07 0.80 8.03
N SER A 537 -22.63 0.79 6.77
CA SER A 537 -22.52 1.99 5.94
C SER A 537 -23.89 2.66 5.71
N HIS A 538 -24.93 1.88 5.52
CA HIS A 538 -26.30 2.39 5.29
C HIS A 538 -26.95 3.02 6.55
N GLU A 539 -26.39 2.81 7.73
CA GLU A 539 -26.83 3.45 8.98
C GLU A 539 -26.09 4.77 9.26
N ASN A 540 -25.12 5.16 8.43
CA ASN A 540 -24.38 6.40 8.65
C ASN A 540 -25.31 7.61 8.45
N PRO A 541 -25.63 8.39 9.50
CA PRO A 541 -26.58 9.50 9.40
C PRO A 541 -26.08 10.62 8.48
N SER A 542 -24.75 10.82 8.37
CA SER A 542 -24.19 11.83 7.47
C SER A 542 -24.41 11.47 5.99
N ILE A 543 -24.38 10.19 5.67
CA ILE A 543 -24.70 9.69 4.32
C ILE A 543 -26.18 9.84 4.02
N GLN A 544 -27.05 9.53 4.98
CA GLN A 544 -28.49 9.73 4.82
C GLN A 544 -28.84 11.20 4.58
N VAL A 545 -28.22 12.12 5.32
CA VAL A 545 -28.39 13.57 5.11
C VAL A 545 -27.91 13.96 3.71
N LEU A 546 -26.73 13.50 3.26
CA LEU A 546 -26.20 13.81 1.94
C LEU A 546 -27.15 13.37 0.81
N TYR A 547 -27.72 12.17 0.90
CA TYR A 547 -28.70 11.72 -0.10
C TYR A 547 -29.98 12.55 -0.05
N ASN A 548 -30.54 12.78 1.13
CA ASN A 548 -31.81 13.52 1.28
C ASN A 548 -31.71 14.98 0.82
N GLU A 549 -30.57 15.64 1.06
CA GLU A 549 -30.39 17.07 0.79
C GLU A 549 -29.79 17.36 -0.58
N PHE A 550 -29.02 16.41 -1.16
CA PHE A 550 -28.21 16.70 -2.33
C PHE A 550 -28.26 15.64 -3.42
N LEU A 551 -27.95 14.39 -3.13
CA LEU A 551 -27.79 13.33 -4.15
C LEU A 551 -29.12 12.67 -4.59
N GLY A 552 -30.15 12.71 -3.75
CA GLY A 552 -31.41 11.99 -3.97
C GLY A 552 -31.34 10.54 -3.45
N GLU A 553 -31.06 9.60 -4.31
CA GLU A 553 -30.92 8.19 -3.97
C GLU A 553 -29.69 7.57 -4.67
N PRO A 554 -29.19 6.42 -4.20
CA PRO A 554 -28.11 5.72 -4.90
C PRO A 554 -28.49 5.43 -6.37
N LEU A 555 -27.50 5.62 -7.26
CA LEU A 555 -27.66 5.52 -8.72
C LEU A 555 -28.60 6.57 -9.34
N SER A 556 -29.01 7.63 -8.61
CA SER A 556 -29.70 8.77 -9.21
C SER A 556 -28.83 9.44 -10.29
N GLU A 557 -29.43 10.26 -11.15
CA GLU A 557 -28.70 10.98 -12.21
C GLU A 557 -27.55 11.83 -11.65
N LEU A 558 -27.77 12.56 -10.55
CA LEU A 558 -26.73 13.38 -9.89
C LEU A 558 -25.69 12.50 -9.21
N SER A 559 -26.11 11.44 -8.50
CA SER A 559 -25.19 10.47 -7.88
C SER A 559 -24.32 9.82 -8.95
N HIS A 560 -24.91 9.36 -10.05
CA HIS A 560 -24.18 8.75 -11.15
C HIS A 560 -23.19 9.73 -11.79
N HIS A 561 -23.56 11.00 -11.97
CA HIS A 561 -22.67 12.01 -12.52
C HIS A 561 -21.45 12.28 -11.62
N LEU A 562 -21.64 12.40 -10.30
CA LEU A 562 -20.58 12.78 -9.38
C LEU A 562 -19.74 11.60 -8.86
N LEU A 563 -20.36 10.42 -8.73
CA LEU A 563 -19.78 9.30 -7.98
C LEU A 563 -19.43 8.09 -8.85
N HIS A 564 -19.73 8.13 -10.15
CA HIS A 564 -19.41 7.05 -11.08
C HIS A 564 -18.50 7.53 -12.19
N THR A 565 -17.81 6.61 -12.86
CA THR A 565 -16.92 6.88 -14.00
C THR A 565 -16.85 5.68 -14.93
N ASP A 566 -16.57 5.92 -16.21
CA ASP A 566 -16.24 4.82 -17.12
C ASP A 566 -14.81 4.36 -16.92
N GLN A 567 -14.65 3.30 -16.13
CA GLN A 567 -13.35 2.70 -15.83
C GLN A 567 -12.56 2.26 -17.07
N LYS A 568 -13.18 2.19 -18.26
CA LYS A 568 -12.50 1.78 -19.52
C LYS A 568 -11.73 2.92 -20.17
N THR A 569 -12.08 4.16 -19.90
CA THR A 569 -11.57 5.34 -20.60
C THR A 569 -10.36 5.98 -19.93
N TRP A 570 -9.99 5.60 -18.73
CA TRP A 570 -8.85 6.18 -18.00
C TRP A 570 -7.57 6.18 -18.84
N THR A 571 -6.84 7.27 -18.86
CA THR A 571 -5.50 7.37 -19.46
C THR A 571 -4.54 6.42 -18.76
N LEU A 572 -3.88 5.54 -19.51
CA LEU A 572 -2.95 4.52 -18.98
C LEU A 572 -1.54 5.07 -18.79
#